data_0f038ad5bfaab134b016ca59322f0f29
#
_entry.id   0f038ad5bfaab134b016ca59322f0f29
#
_cell.length_a   1.000
_cell.length_b   1.000
_cell.length_c   1.000
_cell.angle_alpha   90.00
_cell.angle_beta   90.00
_cell.angle_gamma   90.00
#
_symmetry.space_group_name_H-M   'P 1'
#
loop_
_entity.id
_entity.type
_entity.pdbx_description
1 polymer ?
#
loop_
_entity_poly.entity_id
_entity_poly.type
_entity_poly.pdbx_seq_one_letter_code
_entity_poly.pdbx_strand_id
1 'polypeptide(L)'
;KKLKHSPYAEISENSASLLKVTRRRLQLWDITDEQIQALNKTGQVSKTLIIHSPITGTVIKKIALEGMKIAPGDHLYTIADLSHIWILADIYENELPEVHVGQTATVTLPYTSNTTLQGRVSFIYPTISQKTRTAKARLEFANLNDLLKPDMYVNVKLNIPFGMRLAVPADAVLESGERSLVFIYLGNGKLMWRNVKTGVKTDGWIEILDGVKEGEPIVSSANFLIDSESQLKAAIEHMQH
;
A
#
# COMPACT_ATOMS: atom_id res chain seq x y z
N LYS A 1 -57.09 -8.67 7.52
CA LYS A 1 -57.53 -8.47 8.93
C LYS A 1 -58.83 -9.22 9.25
N LYS A 2 -59.80 -9.34 8.34
CA LYS A 2 -61.10 -10.00 8.58
C LYS A 2 -61.03 -11.51 8.79
N LEU A 3 -60.03 -12.21 8.26
CA LEU A 3 -59.87 -13.68 8.36
C LEU A 3 -59.25 -14.18 9.64
N LYS A 4 -58.55 -13.32 10.42
CA LYS A 4 -57.94 -13.68 11.71
C LYS A 4 -58.94 -13.97 12.84
N HIS A 5 -60.19 -13.54 12.69
CA HIS A 5 -61.27 -13.76 13.68
C HIS A 5 -62.41 -14.59 13.11
N SER A 6 -62.07 -15.53 12.22
CA SER A 6 -63.03 -16.51 11.75
C SER A 6 -63.38 -17.48 12.91
N PRO A 7 -64.66 -17.82 13.08
CA PRO A 7 -65.09 -18.82 14.08
C PRO A 7 -64.58 -20.22 13.78
N TYR A 8 -64.01 -20.44 12.62
CA TYR A 8 -63.42 -21.73 12.22
C TYR A 8 -61.92 -21.75 12.43
N ALA A 9 -61.44 -22.57 13.34
CA ALA A 9 -60.00 -22.66 13.72
C ALA A 9 -59.08 -22.92 12.53
N GLU A 10 -59.47 -23.81 11.62
CA GLU A 10 -58.67 -24.13 10.41
C GLU A 10 -58.44 -22.94 9.48
N ILE A 11 -59.44 -22.03 9.33
CA ILE A 11 -59.31 -20.85 8.49
C ILE A 11 -58.37 -19.82 9.14
N SER A 12 -58.41 -19.75 10.47
CA SER A 12 -57.49 -18.89 11.24
C SER A 12 -56.03 -19.36 11.16
N GLU A 13 -55.81 -20.67 11.32
CA GLU A 13 -54.44 -21.23 11.25
C GLU A 13 -53.85 -21.16 9.82
N ASN A 14 -54.64 -21.48 8.80
CA ASN A 14 -54.22 -21.33 7.40
C ASN A 14 -53.89 -19.89 7.05
N SER A 15 -54.68 -18.89 7.51
CA SER A 15 -54.40 -17.49 7.26
C SER A 15 -53.16 -16.98 7.98
N ALA A 16 -52.87 -17.48 9.20
CA ALA A 16 -51.67 -17.16 9.95
C ALA A 16 -50.43 -17.71 9.28
N SER A 17 -50.50 -18.95 8.83
CA SER A 17 -49.43 -19.62 8.07
C SER A 17 -49.11 -18.85 6.77
N LEU A 18 -50.15 -18.49 6.01
CA LEU A 18 -49.98 -17.72 4.75
C LEU A 18 -49.32 -16.36 5.00
N LEU A 19 -49.71 -15.67 6.05
CA LEU A 19 -49.08 -14.41 6.44
C LEU A 19 -47.59 -14.58 6.82
N LYS A 20 -47.27 -15.65 7.53
CA LYS A 20 -45.87 -15.96 7.89
C LYS A 20 -45.03 -16.22 6.65
N VAL A 21 -45.54 -17.03 5.71
CA VAL A 21 -44.84 -17.34 4.45
C VAL A 21 -44.65 -16.08 3.61
N THR A 22 -45.71 -15.26 3.49
CA THR A 22 -45.66 -14.02 2.72
C THR A 22 -44.67 -13.01 3.35
N ARG A 23 -44.67 -12.89 4.67
CA ARG A 23 -43.69 -12.04 5.38
C ARG A 23 -42.26 -12.52 5.12
N ARG A 24 -42.03 -13.84 5.21
CA ARG A 24 -40.71 -14.42 4.94
C ARG A 24 -40.26 -14.15 3.50
N ARG A 25 -41.18 -14.25 2.54
CA ARG A 25 -40.88 -13.93 1.13
C ARG A 25 -40.51 -12.48 0.92
N LEU A 26 -41.20 -11.53 1.59
CA LEU A 26 -40.86 -10.10 1.55
C LEU A 26 -39.48 -9.83 2.17
N GLN A 27 -39.17 -10.49 3.30
CA GLN A 27 -37.85 -10.39 3.93
C GLN A 27 -36.71 -10.91 3.03
N LEU A 28 -36.96 -11.95 2.23
CA LEU A 28 -36.00 -12.46 1.26
C LEU A 28 -35.75 -11.48 0.08
N TRP A 29 -36.63 -10.49 -0.09
CA TRP A 29 -36.44 -9.38 -1.02
C TRP A 29 -35.90 -8.13 -0.35
N ASP A 30 -35.27 -8.27 0.82
CA ASP A 30 -34.69 -7.20 1.62
C ASP A 30 -35.66 -6.08 2.03
N ILE A 31 -36.98 -6.41 2.07
CA ILE A 31 -37.99 -5.52 2.62
C ILE A 31 -37.92 -5.57 4.14
N THR A 32 -37.69 -4.41 4.77
CA THR A 32 -37.50 -4.33 6.23
C THR A 32 -38.80 -4.60 6.98
N ASP A 33 -38.65 -5.06 8.24
CA ASP A 33 -39.81 -5.30 9.09
C ASP A 33 -40.64 -4.02 9.37
N GLU A 34 -39.99 -2.86 9.39
CA GLU A 34 -40.65 -1.57 9.54
C GLU A 34 -41.55 -1.26 8.34
N GLN A 35 -41.08 -1.55 7.12
CA GLN A 35 -41.85 -1.37 5.88
C GLN A 35 -43.05 -2.33 5.85
N ILE A 36 -42.85 -3.58 6.27
CA ILE A 36 -43.94 -4.57 6.37
C ILE A 36 -44.97 -4.13 7.43
N GLN A 37 -44.52 -3.63 8.57
CA GLN A 37 -45.40 -3.12 9.62
C GLN A 37 -46.17 -1.89 9.17
N ALA A 38 -45.52 -0.96 8.46
CA ALA A 38 -46.18 0.24 7.89
C ALA A 38 -47.31 -0.15 6.92
N LEU A 39 -47.02 -1.12 6.03
CA LEU A 39 -48.05 -1.66 5.12
C LEU A 39 -49.22 -2.29 5.88
N ASN A 40 -48.93 -3.06 6.93
CA ASN A 40 -49.96 -3.69 7.76
C ASN A 40 -50.80 -2.68 8.51
N LYS A 41 -50.23 -1.54 8.94
CA LYS A 41 -50.95 -0.50 9.66
C LYS A 41 -51.81 0.38 8.75
N THR A 42 -51.23 0.82 7.64
CA THR A 42 -51.90 1.76 6.71
C THR A 42 -52.85 1.05 5.74
N GLY A 43 -52.53 -0.19 5.35
CA GLY A 43 -53.25 -0.91 4.29
C GLY A 43 -53.09 -0.29 2.91
N GLN A 44 -52.24 0.75 2.79
CA GLN A 44 -52.02 1.44 1.51
C GLN A 44 -50.85 0.79 0.77
N VAL A 45 -51.04 0.46 -0.48
CA VAL A 45 -50.01 -0.08 -1.36
C VAL A 45 -49.21 1.09 -1.94
N SER A 46 -47.92 1.14 -1.66
CA SER A 46 -47.03 2.13 -2.29
C SER A 46 -46.60 1.63 -3.68
N LYS A 47 -46.55 2.56 -4.64
CA LYS A 47 -46.00 2.28 -5.98
C LYS A 47 -44.46 2.20 -5.99
N THR A 48 -43.84 2.75 -4.98
CA THR A 48 -42.37 2.80 -4.85
C THR A 48 -41.93 2.14 -3.55
N LEU A 49 -40.80 1.46 -3.59
CA LEU A 49 -40.18 0.87 -2.43
C LEU A 49 -38.77 1.49 -2.25
N ILE A 50 -38.45 1.89 -1.02
CA ILE A 50 -37.12 2.38 -0.69
C ILE A 50 -36.26 1.16 -0.35
N ILE A 51 -35.16 1.01 -1.09
CA ILE A 51 -34.13 0.00 -0.80
C ILE A 51 -32.97 0.72 -0.15
N HIS A 52 -32.59 0.27 1.05
CA HIS A 52 -31.47 0.84 1.81
C HIS A 52 -30.17 0.11 1.47
N SER A 53 -29.07 0.85 1.53
CA SER A 53 -27.74 0.24 1.46
C SER A 53 -27.52 -0.70 2.64
N PRO A 54 -26.97 -1.92 2.43
CA PRO A 54 -26.61 -2.83 3.52
C PRO A 54 -25.39 -2.37 4.32
N ILE A 55 -24.62 -1.42 3.79
CA ILE A 55 -23.40 -0.88 4.40
C ILE A 55 -23.46 0.65 4.47
N THR A 56 -22.79 1.20 5.47
CA THR A 56 -22.52 2.63 5.58
C THR A 56 -21.23 2.94 4.84
N GLY A 57 -21.20 4.03 4.06
CA GLY A 57 -20.01 4.41 3.30
C GLY A 57 -20.29 5.51 2.29
N THR A 58 -19.27 5.79 1.49
CA THR A 58 -19.33 6.78 0.41
C THR A 58 -19.70 6.11 -0.91
N VAL A 59 -20.61 6.72 -1.66
CA VAL A 59 -20.94 6.27 -3.02
C VAL A 59 -19.80 6.65 -3.96
N ILE A 60 -19.03 5.66 -4.41
CA ILE A 60 -17.94 5.86 -5.36
C ILE A 60 -18.41 5.79 -6.81
N LYS A 61 -19.45 5.01 -7.08
CA LYS A 61 -20.01 4.91 -8.43
C LYS A 61 -21.53 4.80 -8.37
N LYS A 62 -22.20 5.61 -9.17
CA LYS A 62 -23.64 5.55 -9.40
C LYS A 62 -23.90 5.18 -10.85
N ILE A 63 -24.60 4.07 -11.06
CA ILE A 63 -25.01 3.57 -12.39
C ILE A 63 -26.52 3.78 -12.57
N ALA A 64 -27.28 3.73 -11.46
CA ALA A 64 -28.72 3.88 -11.49
C ALA A 64 -29.15 5.27 -12.02
N LEU A 65 -29.99 5.25 -13.04
CA LEU A 65 -30.61 6.43 -13.63
C LEU A 65 -32.13 6.35 -13.43
N GLU A 66 -32.76 7.52 -13.29
CA GLU A 66 -34.23 7.60 -13.21
C GLU A 66 -34.88 7.09 -14.49
N GLY A 67 -35.92 6.25 -14.35
CA GLY A 67 -36.57 5.59 -15.47
C GLY A 67 -35.84 4.36 -16.04
N MET A 68 -34.68 4.02 -15.53
CA MET A 68 -33.94 2.81 -15.94
C MET A 68 -34.69 1.57 -15.46
N LYS A 69 -34.86 0.60 -16.37
CA LYS A 69 -35.32 -0.74 -16.02
C LYS A 69 -34.20 -1.48 -15.31
N ILE A 70 -34.48 -2.04 -14.15
CA ILE A 70 -33.55 -2.84 -13.35
C ILE A 70 -34.01 -4.28 -13.25
N ALA A 71 -33.05 -5.20 -13.15
CA ALA A 71 -33.28 -6.62 -12.94
C ALA A 71 -32.46 -7.10 -11.71
N PRO A 72 -32.85 -8.23 -11.10
CA PRO A 72 -32.06 -8.83 -10.04
C PRO A 72 -30.63 -9.12 -10.53
N GLY A 73 -29.61 -8.65 -9.77
CA GLY A 73 -28.20 -8.77 -10.13
C GLY A 73 -27.59 -7.53 -10.81
N ASP A 74 -28.38 -6.53 -11.16
CA ASP A 74 -27.87 -5.28 -11.72
C ASP A 74 -27.10 -4.47 -10.66
N HIS A 75 -25.93 -3.96 -11.06
CA HIS A 75 -25.13 -3.06 -10.25
C HIS A 75 -25.68 -1.62 -10.33
N LEU A 76 -26.22 -1.13 -9.24
CA LEU A 76 -26.82 0.22 -9.17
C LEU A 76 -25.85 1.25 -8.60
N TYR A 77 -25.19 0.89 -7.52
CA TYR A 77 -24.24 1.73 -6.78
C TYR A 77 -23.04 0.90 -6.35
N THR A 78 -21.88 1.53 -6.30
CA THR A 78 -20.70 1.02 -5.57
C THR A 78 -20.48 1.91 -4.37
N ILE A 79 -20.56 1.31 -3.18
CA ILE A 79 -20.39 2.01 -1.90
C ILE A 79 -19.18 1.40 -1.21
N ALA A 80 -18.28 2.24 -0.69
CA ALA A 80 -17.11 1.79 0.05
C ALA A 80 -16.95 2.57 1.36
N ASP A 81 -16.43 1.89 2.36
CA ASP A 81 -15.91 2.51 3.56
C ASP A 81 -14.49 3.02 3.23
N LEU A 82 -14.32 4.34 3.26
CA LEU A 82 -13.04 5.00 2.97
C LEU A 82 -12.24 5.32 4.23
N SER A 83 -12.67 4.87 5.41
CA SER A 83 -11.94 5.09 6.67
C SER A 83 -10.58 4.40 6.71
N HIS A 84 -10.43 3.33 5.94
CA HIS A 84 -9.18 2.60 5.74
C HIS A 84 -8.92 2.45 4.24
N ILE A 85 -7.72 2.81 3.82
CA ILE A 85 -7.29 2.71 2.43
C ILE A 85 -6.15 1.70 2.30
N TRP A 86 -6.22 0.90 1.27
CA TRP A 86 -5.14 0.04 0.86
C TRP A 86 -4.33 0.70 -0.24
N ILE A 87 -3.02 0.73 -0.04
CA ILE A 87 -2.07 1.17 -1.06
C ILE A 87 -1.37 -0.07 -1.58
N LEU A 88 -1.38 -0.23 -2.89
CA LEU A 88 -0.65 -1.29 -3.59
C LEU A 88 0.68 -0.72 -4.07
N ALA A 89 1.76 -1.04 -3.37
CA ALA A 89 3.11 -0.66 -3.77
C ALA A 89 3.69 -1.73 -4.69
N ASP A 90 4.34 -1.29 -5.76
CA ASP A 90 5.10 -2.16 -6.65
C ASP A 90 6.55 -2.23 -6.14
N ILE A 91 6.98 -3.43 -5.72
CA ILE A 91 8.31 -3.72 -5.19
C ILE A 91 9.12 -4.46 -6.25
N TYR A 92 10.30 -3.98 -6.56
CA TYR A 92 11.19 -4.66 -7.50
C TYR A 92 11.67 -6.01 -6.95
N GLU A 93 11.92 -6.96 -7.85
CA GLU A 93 12.32 -8.33 -7.51
C GLU A 93 13.59 -8.37 -6.62
N ASN A 94 14.55 -7.48 -6.87
CA ASN A 94 15.77 -7.36 -6.08
C ASN A 94 15.57 -6.74 -4.68
N GLU A 95 14.47 -6.02 -4.46
CA GLU A 95 14.13 -5.40 -3.17
C GLU A 95 13.21 -6.30 -2.32
N LEU A 96 12.57 -7.27 -2.95
CA LEU A 96 11.59 -8.14 -2.32
C LEU A 96 12.10 -8.88 -1.07
N PRO A 97 13.35 -9.36 -1.01
CA PRO A 97 13.89 -10.02 0.18
C PRO A 97 13.90 -9.13 1.44
N GLU A 98 13.94 -7.81 1.27
CA GLU A 98 14.01 -6.84 2.36
C GLU A 98 12.61 -6.37 2.83
N VAL A 99 11.55 -6.75 2.12
CA VAL A 99 10.18 -6.34 2.43
C VAL A 99 9.45 -7.44 3.18
N HIS A 100 8.93 -7.11 4.38
CA HIS A 100 8.29 -8.07 5.27
C HIS A 100 6.92 -7.56 5.73
N VAL A 101 6.00 -8.49 5.97
CA VAL A 101 4.71 -8.18 6.57
C VAL A 101 4.92 -7.61 7.99
N GLY A 102 4.18 -6.55 8.32
CA GLY A 102 4.30 -5.82 9.59
C GLY A 102 5.28 -4.64 9.55
N GLN A 103 6.09 -4.51 8.50
CA GLN A 103 7.03 -3.41 8.32
C GLN A 103 6.31 -2.08 8.22
N THR A 104 6.86 -1.04 8.85
CA THR A 104 6.29 0.30 8.81
C THR A 104 6.56 0.98 7.48
N ALA A 105 5.56 1.69 6.99
CA ALA A 105 5.60 2.45 5.76
C ALA A 105 5.16 3.89 5.99
N THR A 106 5.79 4.82 5.33
CA THR A 106 5.42 6.23 5.32
C THR A 106 4.96 6.61 3.92
N VAL A 107 3.78 7.21 3.82
CA VAL A 107 3.26 7.75 2.57
C VAL A 107 3.39 9.26 2.59
N THR A 108 3.89 9.80 1.49
CA THR A 108 3.93 11.24 1.24
C THR A 108 3.01 11.58 0.08
N LEU A 109 2.12 12.54 0.30
CA LEU A 109 1.21 13.03 -0.72
C LEU A 109 1.92 14.09 -1.58
N PRO A 110 2.04 13.90 -2.92
CA PRO A 110 2.79 14.80 -3.77
C PRO A 110 2.16 16.21 -3.89
N TYR A 111 0.88 16.32 -3.58
CA TYR A 111 0.11 17.57 -3.73
C TYR A 111 -0.12 18.32 -2.41
N THR A 112 0.32 17.78 -1.29
CA THR A 112 0.13 18.40 0.04
C THR A 112 1.48 18.46 0.72
N SER A 113 2.09 19.64 0.76
CA SER A 113 3.38 19.87 1.41
C SER A 113 3.31 19.42 2.87
N ASN A 114 4.19 18.47 3.27
CA ASN A 114 4.40 17.98 4.63
C ASN A 114 3.31 17.04 5.24
N THR A 115 2.36 16.53 4.50
CA THR A 115 1.46 15.53 5.08
C THR A 115 2.04 14.13 4.86
N THR A 116 2.48 13.50 5.95
CA THR A 116 2.95 12.12 5.97
C THR A 116 1.95 11.25 6.73
N LEU A 117 1.62 10.11 6.17
CA LEU A 117 0.77 9.10 6.78
C LEU A 117 1.59 7.86 7.11
N GLN A 118 1.35 7.29 8.29
CA GLN A 118 2.00 6.06 8.74
C GLN A 118 1.09 4.87 8.51
N GLY A 119 1.63 3.81 7.97
CA GLY A 119 0.94 2.56 7.74
C GLY A 119 1.85 1.36 7.88
N ARG A 120 1.35 0.18 7.52
CA ARG A 120 2.10 -1.07 7.62
C ARG A 120 1.85 -1.96 6.41
N VAL A 121 2.86 -2.74 6.05
CA VAL A 121 2.72 -3.82 5.08
C VAL A 121 1.83 -4.90 5.70
N SER A 122 0.64 -5.11 5.13
CA SER A 122 -0.32 -6.10 5.61
C SER A 122 -0.23 -7.42 4.84
N PHE A 123 0.19 -7.36 3.58
CA PHE A 123 0.27 -8.53 2.72
C PHE A 123 1.25 -8.32 1.56
N ILE A 124 1.97 -9.38 1.18
CA ILE A 124 2.82 -9.40 -0.01
C ILE A 124 2.23 -10.45 -0.95
N TYR A 125 1.89 -10.03 -2.17
CA TYR A 125 1.33 -10.94 -3.16
C TYR A 125 2.40 -11.92 -3.66
N PRO A 126 2.11 -13.22 -3.74
CA PRO A 126 3.08 -14.25 -4.12
C PRO A 126 3.34 -14.30 -5.64
N THR A 127 2.88 -13.30 -6.38
CA THR A 127 3.00 -13.25 -7.83
C THR A 127 3.83 -12.06 -8.26
N ILE A 128 4.70 -12.27 -9.26
CA ILE A 128 5.49 -11.21 -9.90
C ILE A 128 4.87 -10.89 -11.26
N SER A 129 4.71 -9.62 -11.54
CA SER A 129 4.31 -9.12 -12.84
C SER A 129 5.44 -9.32 -13.85
N GLN A 130 5.22 -10.13 -14.86
CA GLN A 130 6.24 -10.40 -15.91
C GLN A 130 6.61 -9.13 -16.69
N LYS A 131 5.68 -8.18 -16.84
CA LYS A 131 5.89 -6.96 -17.58
C LYS A 131 6.79 -5.96 -16.87
N THR A 132 6.60 -5.80 -15.55
CA THR A 132 7.30 -4.79 -14.73
C THR A 132 8.38 -5.39 -13.84
N ARG A 133 8.42 -6.72 -13.70
CA ARG A 133 9.28 -7.44 -12.75
C ARG A 133 9.13 -6.95 -11.31
N THR A 134 7.88 -6.65 -10.92
CA THR A 134 7.53 -6.20 -9.58
C THR A 134 6.55 -7.17 -8.92
N ALA A 135 6.68 -7.35 -7.62
CA ALA A 135 5.65 -7.92 -6.76
C ALA A 135 4.81 -6.80 -6.15
N LYS A 136 3.56 -7.07 -5.84
CA LYS A 136 2.70 -6.11 -5.15
C LYS A 136 2.75 -6.35 -3.64
N ALA A 137 2.95 -5.28 -2.88
CA ALA A 137 2.74 -5.26 -1.45
C ALA A 137 1.51 -4.41 -1.11
N ARG A 138 0.63 -4.94 -0.27
CA ARG A 138 -0.52 -4.22 0.24
C ARG A 138 -0.18 -3.58 1.57
N LEU A 139 -0.36 -2.28 1.62
CA LEU A 139 -0.16 -1.48 2.82
C LEU A 139 -1.51 -0.95 3.29
N GLU A 140 -1.73 -0.90 4.59
CA GLU A 140 -2.96 -0.41 5.20
C GLU A 140 -2.72 0.91 5.93
N PHE A 141 -3.56 1.88 5.64
CA PHE A 141 -3.51 3.22 6.21
C PHE A 141 -4.89 3.63 6.74
N ALA A 142 -4.91 4.19 7.94
CA ALA A 142 -6.09 4.92 8.41
C ALA A 142 -6.23 6.21 7.58
N ASN A 143 -7.42 6.43 7.04
CA ASN A 143 -7.71 7.57 6.17
C ASN A 143 -8.46 8.65 6.95
N LEU A 144 -7.75 9.32 7.83
CA LEU A 144 -8.30 10.43 8.60
C LEU A 144 -8.56 11.63 7.66
N ASN A 145 -9.76 12.21 7.77
CA ASN A 145 -10.20 13.36 6.97
C ASN A 145 -10.28 13.11 5.46
N ASP A 146 -10.45 11.88 5.01
CA ASP A 146 -10.60 11.49 3.59
C ASP A 146 -9.49 12.03 2.68
N LEU A 147 -8.25 12.10 3.19
CA LEU A 147 -7.08 12.62 2.48
C LEU A 147 -6.68 11.72 1.32
N LEU A 148 -6.80 10.41 1.50
CA LEU A 148 -6.53 9.41 0.46
C LEU A 148 -7.84 9.08 -0.26
N LYS A 149 -7.78 9.11 -1.58
CA LYS A 149 -8.91 8.71 -2.44
C LYS A 149 -8.51 7.47 -3.24
N PRO A 150 -9.47 6.59 -3.57
CA PRO A 150 -9.22 5.52 -4.52
C PRO A 150 -8.57 6.06 -5.80
N ASP A 151 -7.69 5.26 -6.39
CA ASP A 151 -6.94 5.55 -7.61
C ASP A 151 -5.95 6.73 -7.54
N MET A 152 -5.63 7.24 -6.34
CA MET A 152 -4.55 8.21 -6.16
C MET A 152 -3.17 7.56 -6.28
N TYR A 153 -2.24 8.26 -6.95
CA TYR A 153 -0.83 7.94 -6.90
C TYR A 153 -0.17 8.58 -5.68
N VAL A 154 0.63 7.79 -4.97
CA VAL A 154 1.34 8.22 -3.76
C VAL A 154 2.75 7.66 -3.74
N ASN A 155 3.68 8.37 -3.09
CA ASN A 155 5.02 7.87 -2.84
C ASN A 155 5.05 7.15 -1.50
N VAL A 156 5.54 5.90 -1.52
CA VAL A 156 5.68 5.06 -0.33
C VAL A 156 7.16 4.92 -0.01
N LYS A 157 7.54 5.21 1.23
CA LYS A 157 8.85 4.89 1.80
C LYS A 157 8.68 3.75 2.79
N LEU A 158 9.37 2.64 2.56
CA LEU A 158 9.45 1.53 3.51
C LEU A 158 10.68 1.74 4.39
N ASN A 159 10.49 1.62 5.70
CA ASN A 159 11.60 1.63 6.64
C ASN A 159 12.19 0.23 6.73
N ILE A 160 13.36 0.03 6.16
CA ILE A 160 14.10 -1.22 6.21
C ILE A 160 15.14 -1.10 7.32
N PRO A 161 15.00 -1.80 8.46
CA PRO A 161 15.98 -1.76 9.52
C PRO A 161 17.19 -2.63 9.15
N PHE A 162 18.26 -2.05 8.69
CA PHE A 162 19.48 -2.77 8.34
C PHE A 162 20.33 -3.19 9.54
N GLY A 163 19.93 -2.85 10.78
CA GLY A 163 20.73 -3.08 11.97
C GLY A 163 22.01 -2.25 11.99
N MET A 164 22.95 -2.60 12.88
CA MET A 164 24.27 -1.96 12.92
C MET A 164 25.16 -2.59 11.84
N ARG A 165 25.63 -1.77 10.92
CA ARG A 165 26.52 -2.17 9.81
C ARG A 165 27.67 -1.20 9.68
N LEU A 166 28.82 -1.69 9.24
CA LEU A 166 29.94 -0.82 8.90
C LEU A 166 29.59 -0.05 7.63
N ALA A 167 29.51 1.24 7.70
CA ALA A 167 29.17 2.10 6.58
C ALA A 167 30.11 3.29 6.49
N VAL A 168 30.32 3.76 5.27
CA VAL A 168 31.12 4.95 4.98
C VAL A 168 30.27 5.94 4.16
N PRO A 169 30.56 7.24 4.21
CA PRO A 169 29.91 8.21 3.32
C PRO A 169 30.05 7.77 1.86
N ALA A 170 29.00 7.96 1.06
CA ALA A 170 29.04 7.56 -0.35
C ALA A 170 30.19 8.21 -1.13
N ASP A 171 30.52 9.47 -0.78
CA ASP A 171 31.62 10.23 -1.39
C ASP A 171 33.01 9.68 -1.01
N ALA A 172 33.10 8.79 -0.02
CA ALA A 172 34.33 8.12 0.36
C ALA A 172 34.67 6.92 -0.54
N VAL A 173 33.70 6.40 -1.29
CA VAL A 173 33.87 5.24 -2.19
C VAL A 173 34.01 5.72 -3.61
N LEU A 174 35.12 5.38 -4.25
CA LEU A 174 35.33 5.61 -5.67
C LEU A 174 34.93 4.34 -6.44
N GLU A 175 33.92 4.47 -7.28
CA GLU A 175 33.47 3.41 -8.18
C GLU A 175 34.18 3.57 -9.54
N SER A 176 35.12 2.67 -9.86
CA SER A 176 35.86 2.66 -11.12
C SER A 176 35.56 1.38 -11.89
N GLY A 177 34.57 1.41 -12.75
CA GLY A 177 34.14 0.26 -13.55
C GLY A 177 33.64 -0.90 -12.67
N GLU A 178 34.39 -2.00 -12.63
CA GLU A 178 34.02 -3.20 -11.85
C GLU A 178 34.56 -3.18 -10.40
N ARG A 179 35.27 -2.13 -9.99
CA ARG A 179 35.95 -2.06 -8.70
C ARG A 179 35.47 -0.87 -7.88
N SER A 180 35.23 -1.13 -6.60
CA SER A 180 35.01 -0.09 -5.60
C SER A 180 36.26 0.01 -4.73
N LEU A 181 36.75 1.21 -4.50
CA LEU A 181 37.93 1.45 -3.69
C LEU A 181 37.74 2.64 -2.74
N VAL A 182 38.49 2.64 -1.65
CA VAL A 182 38.56 3.72 -0.67
C VAL A 182 40.00 4.11 -0.45
N PHE A 183 40.25 5.37 -0.03
CA PHE A 183 41.56 5.83 0.39
C PHE A 183 41.62 5.86 1.93
N ILE A 184 42.59 5.09 2.46
CA ILE A 184 42.87 5.03 3.90
C ILE A 184 44.00 6.01 4.21
N TYR A 185 43.80 6.81 5.23
CA TYR A 185 44.82 7.74 5.72
C TYR A 185 45.73 7.06 6.72
N LEU A 186 47.04 6.93 6.37
CA LEU A 186 48.06 6.28 7.19
C LEU A 186 48.84 7.25 8.11
N GLY A 187 48.46 8.54 8.14
CA GLY A 187 49.20 9.60 8.85
C GLY A 187 50.30 10.23 7.99
N ASN A 188 50.78 11.42 8.44
CA ASN A 188 51.85 12.17 7.78
C ASN A 188 51.62 12.44 6.27
N GLY A 189 50.37 12.62 5.86
CA GLY A 189 50.00 12.89 4.48
C GLY A 189 50.05 11.67 3.56
N LYS A 190 50.26 10.45 4.08
CA LYS A 190 50.30 9.21 3.30
C LYS A 190 48.90 8.64 3.16
N LEU A 191 48.54 8.31 1.93
CA LEU A 191 47.29 7.67 1.57
C LEU A 191 47.60 6.28 0.96
N MET A 192 46.73 5.30 1.22
CA MET A 192 46.75 4.00 0.63
C MET A 192 45.39 3.67 0.08
N TRP A 193 45.31 3.35 -1.19
CA TRP A 193 44.07 2.83 -1.77
C TRP A 193 43.84 1.38 -1.39
N ARG A 194 42.58 0.99 -1.20
CA ARG A 194 42.21 -0.39 -0.91
C ARG A 194 40.88 -0.72 -1.61
N ASN A 195 40.86 -1.88 -2.26
CA ASN A 195 39.63 -2.40 -2.81
C ASN A 195 38.67 -2.77 -1.68
N VAL A 196 37.39 -2.45 -1.88
CA VAL A 196 36.31 -2.74 -0.92
C VAL A 196 35.21 -3.47 -1.61
N LYS A 197 34.52 -4.33 -0.86
CA LYS A 197 33.25 -4.92 -1.27
C LYS A 197 32.14 -4.12 -0.63
N THR A 198 31.34 -3.48 -1.45
CA THR A 198 30.21 -2.66 -1.02
C THR A 198 28.93 -3.49 -0.91
N GLY A 199 28.05 -3.09 0.00
CA GLY A 199 26.71 -3.63 0.17
C GLY A 199 25.66 -2.60 -0.20
N VAL A 200 24.67 -2.44 0.67
CA VAL A 200 23.53 -1.54 0.45
C VAL A 200 23.95 -0.08 0.48
N LYS A 201 23.40 0.72 -0.43
CA LYS A 201 23.57 2.17 -0.49
C LYS A 201 22.25 2.84 -0.08
N THR A 202 22.30 3.71 0.93
CA THR A 202 21.13 4.41 1.44
C THR A 202 21.50 5.77 2.05
N ASP A 203 20.69 6.79 1.83
CA ASP A 203 20.77 8.13 2.44
C ASP A 203 22.19 8.73 2.51
N GLY A 204 22.99 8.56 1.43
CA GLY A 204 24.34 9.10 1.35
C GLY A 204 25.42 8.25 2.05
N TRP A 205 25.09 7.04 2.49
CA TRP A 205 26.00 6.05 3.07
C TRP A 205 26.06 4.79 2.23
N ILE A 206 27.23 4.13 2.20
CA ILE A 206 27.45 2.83 1.56
C ILE A 206 27.96 1.85 2.61
N GLU A 207 27.28 0.72 2.71
CA GLU A 207 27.73 -0.40 3.54
C GLU A 207 29.03 -0.98 2.98
N ILE A 208 29.97 -1.31 3.87
CA ILE A 208 31.20 -2.01 3.54
C ILE A 208 31.11 -3.43 4.09
N LEU A 209 31.07 -4.40 3.18
CA LEU A 209 31.04 -5.83 3.52
C LEU A 209 32.44 -6.38 3.78
N ASP A 210 33.45 -5.83 3.10
CA ASP A 210 34.85 -6.23 3.25
C ASP A 210 35.79 -5.13 2.78
N GLY A 211 37.01 -5.08 3.34
CA GLY A 211 38.10 -4.19 2.93
C GLY A 211 38.38 -3.03 3.88
N VAL A 212 37.47 -2.65 4.80
CA VAL A 212 37.70 -1.63 5.82
C VAL A 212 37.32 -2.17 7.19
N LYS A 213 38.02 -1.74 8.24
CA LYS A 213 37.72 -2.10 9.63
C LYS A 213 37.14 -0.87 10.36
N GLU A 214 36.35 -1.14 11.39
CA GLU A 214 35.84 -0.11 12.27
C GLU A 214 36.98 0.70 12.89
N GLY A 215 36.86 2.04 12.84
CA GLY A 215 37.88 2.95 13.36
C GLY A 215 39.03 3.27 12.39
N GLU A 216 39.10 2.66 11.21
CA GLU A 216 40.10 3.06 10.22
C GLU A 216 39.79 4.44 9.65
N PRO A 217 40.77 5.38 9.62
CA PRO A 217 40.55 6.71 9.05
C PRO A 217 40.53 6.63 7.52
N ILE A 218 39.40 7.04 6.93
CA ILE A 218 39.22 7.09 5.49
C ILE A 218 39.09 8.54 4.99
N VAL A 219 39.45 8.77 3.75
CA VAL A 219 39.22 10.04 3.07
C VAL A 219 37.76 10.08 2.61
N SER A 220 36.99 11.03 3.13
CA SER A 220 35.56 11.14 2.86
C SER A 220 35.19 12.13 1.75
N SER A 221 36.16 12.85 1.20
CA SER A 221 35.93 13.84 0.14
C SER A 221 37.12 13.95 -0.79
N ALA A 222 36.89 14.49 -1.98
CA ALA A 222 37.92 14.69 -3.00
C ALA A 222 38.57 13.42 -3.58
N ASN A 223 37.97 12.25 -3.43
CA ASN A 223 38.47 10.98 -3.95
C ASN A 223 38.77 11.00 -5.46
N PHE A 224 37.92 11.70 -6.23
CA PHE A 224 38.12 11.84 -7.69
C PHE A 224 39.43 12.58 -8.02
N LEU A 225 39.77 13.61 -7.26
CA LEU A 225 41.02 14.39 -7.46
C LEU A 225 42.26 13.56 -7.12
N ILE A 226 42.19 12.77 -6.04
CA ILE A 226 43.26 11.86 -5.60
C ILE A 226 43.48 10.76 -6.63
N ASP A 227 42.42 10.15 -7.13
CA ASP A 227 42.49 9.09 -8.15
C ASP A 227 43.08 9.63 -9.45
N SER A 228 42.61 10.78 -9.93
CA SER A 228 43.11 11.43 -11.14
C SER A 228 44.60 11.78 -11.04
N GLU A 229 45.07 12.28 -9.88
CA GLU A 229 46.49 12.59 -9.66
C GLU A 229 47.32 11.30 -9.60
N SER A 230 46.81 10.25 -8.96
CA SER A 230 47.49 8.95 -8.86
C SER A 230 47.61 8.28 -10.22
N GLN A 231 46.57 8.31 -11.05
CA GLN A 231 46.63 7.78 -12.42
C GLN A 231 47.59 8.57 -13.31
N LEU A 232 47.62 9.91 -13.15
CA LEU A 232 48.53 10.78 -13.89
C LEU A 232 50.01 10.47 -13.52
N LYS A 233 50.30 10.32 -12.21
CA LYS A 233 51.63 9.95 -11.75
C LYS A 233 52.07 8.57 -12.28
N ALA A 234 51.20 7.56 -12.19
CA ALA A 234 51.48 6.23 -12.71
C ALA A 234 51.71 6.26 -14.23
N ALA A 235 50.93 7.05 -14.99
CA ALA A 235 51.13 7.23 -16.43
C ALA A 235 52.46 7.90 -16.77
N ILE A 236 52.89 8.88 -15.98
CA ILE A 236 54.17 9.58 -16.16
C ILE A 236 55.36 8.63 -15.85
N GLU A 237 55.27 7.85 -14.78
CA GLU A 237 56.31 6.83 -14.45
C GLU A 237 56.45 5.76 -15.52
N HIS A 238 55.34 5.30 -16.14
CA HIS A 238 55.34 4.38 -17.26
C HIS A 238 55.88 4.96 -18.56
N MET A 239 55.88 6.27 -18.75
CA MET A 239 56.45 6.94 -19.93
C MET A 239 57.94 7.27 -19.79
N GLN A 240 58.54 7.08 -18.61
CA GLN A 240 59.96 7.31 -18.36
C GLN A 240 60.83 6.05 -18.43
N HIS A 241 60.23 4.90 -18.75
CA HIS A 241 60.88 3.63 -19.05
C HIS A 241 60.58 3.23 -20.48
#